data_96de426bcb0343b85ba790b9f2f1db06
#
_entry.id   96de426bcb0343b85ba790b9f2f1db06
#
_cell.length_a   1.000
_cell.length_b   1.000
_cell.length_c   1.000
_cell.angle_alpha   90.00
_cell.angle_beta   90.00
_cell.angle_gamma   90.00
#
_symmetry.space_group_name_H-M   'P 1'
#
loop_
_entity.id
_entity.type
_entity.pdbx_description
1 polymer ?
#
loop_
_entity_poly.entity_id
_entity_poly.type
_entity_poly.pdbx_seq_one_letter_code
_entity_poly.pdbx_strand_id
1 'polypeptide(L)'
;MGPYELLQRIVETLDRLGISYLVTGSVAAMAYGEPRLTNDIDIVAAVEERHIGGLLAAFPLDEFYLSEEIIREAIRRRLQFNIIHPSSGLKVEIIVR
;
A
#
# COMPACT_ATOMS: atom_id res chain seq x y z
N MET A 1 -8.36 -3.91 -12.40
CA MET A 1 -7.43 -4.41 -11.33
C MET A 1 -8.25 -4.99 -10.20
N GLY A 2 -7.93 -6.19 -9.77
CA GLY A 2 -8.57 -6.80 -8.63
C GLY A 2 -7.75 -6.61 -7.36
N PRO A 3 -8.32 -6.95 -6.18
CA PRO A 3 -7.63 -6.74 -4.90
C PRO A 3 -6.34 -7.57 -4.78
N TYR A 4 -6.32 -8.79 -5.30
CA TYR A 4 -5.11 -9.60 -5.26
C TYR A 4 -4.01 -9.05 -6.16
N GLU A 5 -4.37 -8.49 -7.31
CA GLU A 5 -3.41 -7.86 -8.21
C GLU A 5 -2.77 -6.64 -7.55
N LEU A 6 -3.57 -5.83 -6.88
CA LEU A 6 -3.07 -4.66 -6.18
C LEU A 6 -2.15 -5.07 -5.05
N LEU A 7 -2.57 -6.06 -4.25
CA LEU A 7 -1.76 -6.57 -3.15
C LEU A 7 -0.43 -7.12 -3.67
N GLN A 8 -0.46 -7.92 -4.73
CA GLN A 8 0.74 -8.48 -5.31
C GLN A 8 1.70 -7.39 -5.81
N ARG A 9 1.17 -6.38 -6.47
CA ARG A 9 1.97 -5.27 -6.98
C ARG A 9 2.67 -4.52 -5.84
N ILE A 10 1.96 -4.31 -4.74
CA ILE A 10 2.52 -3.63 -3.58
C ILE A 10 3.60 -4.48 -2.91
N VAL A 11 3.31 -5.75 -2.68
CA VAL A 11 4.26 -6.67 -2.05
C VAL A 11 5.54 -6.79 -2.88
N GLU A 12 5.42 -6.93 -4.18
CA GLU A 12 6.59 -6.98 -5.07
C GLU A 12 7.41 -5.69 -5.00
N THR A 13 6.73 -4.55 -4.90
CA THR A 13 7.41 -3.27 -4.78
C THR A 13 8.15 -3.17 -3.45
N LEU A 14 7.50 -3.54 -2.35
CA LEU A 14 8.14 -3.53 -1.04
C LEU A 14 9.36 -4.45 -0.99
N ASP A 15 9.23 -5.64 -1.56
CA ASP A 15 10.34 -6.59 -1.64
C ASP A 15 11.50 -6.02 -2.46
N ARG A 16 11.21 -5.44 -3.62
CA ARG A 16 12.23 -4.86 -4.48
C ARG A 16 12.97 -3.70 -3.80
N LEU A 17 12.24 -2.91 -3.03
CA LEU A 17 12.83 -1.77 -2.33
C LEU A 17 13.50 -2.15 -0.99
N GLY A 18 13.41 -3.41 -0.61
CA GLY A 18 14.00 -3.89 0.64
C GLY A 18 13.26 -3.43 1.88
N ILE A 19 11.97 -3.17 1.76
CA ILE A 19 11.13 -2.73 2.87
C ILE A 19 10.53 -3.94 3.58
N SER A 20 10.77 -4.07 4.88
CA SER A 20 10.15 -5.12 5.68
C SER A 20 8.68 -4.78 5.90
N TYR A 21 7.82 -5.77 5.81
CA TYR A 21 6.38 -5.54 5.92
C TYR A 21 5.65 -6.74 6.51
N LEU A 22 4.43 -6.48 6.99
CA LEU A 22 3.51 -7.50 7.46
C LEU A 22 2.12 -7.16 6.95
N VAL A 23 1.48 -8.09 6.26
CA VAL A 23 0.12 -7.92 5.77
C VAL A 23 -0.84 -8.38 6.84
N THR A 24 -1.86 -7.57 7.15
CA THR A 24 -2.77 -7.84 8.26
C THR A 24 -4.23 -8.08 7.82
N GLY A 25 -5.05 -8.38 8.80
CA GLY A 25 -6.51 -8.53 8.86
C GLY A 25 -7.32 -8.79 7.59
N SER A 26 -7.42 -7.80 6.73
CA SER A 26 -8.30 -7.87 5.56
C SER A 26 -7.94 -9.00 4.60
N VAL A 27 -6.66 -9.38 4.55
CA VAL A 27 -6.20 -10.46 3.68
C VAL A 27 -6.72 -11.80 4.14
N ALA A 28 -6.80 -12.01 5.46
CA ALA A 28 -7.37 -13.25 5.99
C ALA A 28 -8.84 -13.39 5.57
N ALA A 29 -9.60 -12.28 5.61
CA ALA A 29 -10.97 -12.27 5.16
C ALA A 29 -11.08 -12.60 3.67
N MET A 30 -10.17 -12.08 2.84
CA MET A 30 -10.11 -12.40 1.42
C MET A 30 -9.91 -13.88 1.18
N ALA A 31 -9.09 -14.53 1.99
CA ALA A 31 -8.81 -15.96 1.87
C ALA A 31 -10.07 -16.82 2.09
N TYR A 32 -11.05 -16.27 2.79
CA TYR A 32 -12.32 -16.97 3.00
C TYR A 32 -13.42 -16.53 2.05
N GLY A 33 -13.06 -15.73 1.06
CA GLY A 33 -14.02 -15.33 0.03
C GLY A 33 -15.00 -14.25 0.42
N GLU A 34 -14.65 -13.38 1.35
CA GLU A 34 -15.49 -12.26 1.77
C GLU A 34 -15.23 -11.02 0.91
N PRO A 35 -15.89 -10.91 -0.26
CA PRO A 35 -15.52 -9.89 -1.25
C PRO A 35 -15.70 -8.45 -0.78
N ARG A 36 -16.67 -8.20 0.09
CA ARG A 36 -16.92 -6.83 0.56
C ARG A 36 -15.82 -6.30 1.48
N LEU A 37 -14.97 -7.19 2.01
CA LEU A 37 -13.84 -6.79 2.87
C LEU A 37 -12.57 -6.57 2.08
N THR A 38 -12.57 -6.86 0.78
CA THR A 38 -11.38 -6.78 -0.04
C THR A 38 -10.97 -5.36 -0.42
N ASN A 39 -11.83 -4.36 -0.11
CA ASN A 39 -11.51 -2.97 -0.42
C ASN A 39 -10.51 -2.38 0.57
N ASP A 40 -10.35 -2.97 1.73
CA ASP A 40 -9.46 -2.48 2.78
C ASP A 40 -8.40 -3.52 3.11
N ILE A 41 -7.20 -3.27 2.61
CA ILE A 41 -6.04 -4.10 2.90
C ILE A 41 -5.08 -3.24 3.72
N ASP A 42 -4.60 -3.79 4.84
CA ASP A 42 -3.66 -3.09 5.71
C ASP A 42 -2.31 -3.76 5.69
N ILE A 43 -1.26 -2.98 5.49
CA ILE A 43 0.12 -3.47 5.50
C ILE A 43 0.92 -2.60 6.45
N VAL A 44 1.55 -3.23 7.43
CA VAL A 44 2.51 -2.55 8.31
C VAL A 44 3.86 -2.64 7.62
N ALA A 45 4.53 -1.52 7.42
CA ALA A 45 5.77 -1.50 6.65
C ALA A 45 6.78 -0.51 7.23
N ALA A 46 8.05 -0.89 7.19
CA ALA A 46 9.16 -0.07 7.68
C ALA A 46 9.63 0.90 6.59
N VAL A 47 8.77 1.81 6.20
CA VAL A 47 9.06 2.77 5.13
C VAL A 47 9.95 3.90 5.66
N GLU A 48 11.00 4.22 4.90
CA GLU A 48 11.92 5.31 5.20
C GLU A 48 11.95 6.31 4.06
N GLU A 49 12.50 7.50 4.32
CA GLU A 49 12.54 8.55 3.29
C GLU A 49 13.24 8.10 2.01
N ARG A 50 14.27 7.28 2.12
CA ARG A 50 14.99 6.76 0.94
C ARG A 50 14.12 5.92 0.02
N HIS A 51 12.99 5.43 0.50
CA HIS A 51 12.06 4.60 -0.28
C HIS A 51 11.03 5.40 -1.07
N ILE A 52 10.87 6.70 -0.77
CA ILE A 52 9.80 7.51 -1.37
C ILE A 52 9.88 7.53 -2.90
N GLY A 53 11.06 7.76 -3.45
CA GLY A 53 11.24 7.81 -4.90
C GLY A 53 10.82 6.52 -5.59
N GLY A 54 11.20 5.37 -5.01
CA GLY A 54 10.82 4.07 -5.56
C GLY A 54 9.33 3.79 -5.46
N LEU A 55 8.70 4.23 -4.36
CA LEU A 55 7.25 4.07 -4.22
C LEU A 55 6.50 4.91 -5.24
N LEU A 56 6.89 6.17 -5.42
CA LEU A 56 6.24 7.03 -6.41
C LEU A 56 6.43 6.53 -7.84
N ALA A 57 7.59 5.96 -8.13
CA ALA A 57 7.86 5.39 -9.46
C ALA A 57 7.01 4.14 -9.72
N ALA A 58 6.77 3.34 -8.68
CA ALA A 58 5.98 2.11 -8.80
C ALA A 58 4.47 2.37 -8.91
N PHE A 59 4.01 3.51 -8.38
CA PHE A 59 2.59 3.84 -8.35
C PHE A 59 2.36 5.24 -8.96
N PRO A 60 2.48 5.34 -10.30
CA PRO A 60 2.42 6.64 -10.97
C PRO A 60 1.05 7.31 -10.86
N LEU A 61 1.05 8.64 -10.86
CA LEU A 61 -0.15 9.45 -10.63
C LEU A 61 -1.23 9.31 -11.71
N ASP A 62 -0.89 8.86 -12.89
CA ASP A 62 -1.90 8.61 -13.93
C ASP A 62 -2.74 7.36 -13.64
N GLU A 63 -2.32 6.54 -12.71
CA GLU A 63 -2.97 5.29 -12.37
C GLU A 63 -3.35 5.20 -10.90
N PHE A 64 -2.57 5.83 -10.03
CA PHE A 64 -2.75 5.78 -8.58
C PHE A 64 -2.77 7.17 -7.96
N TYR A 65 -3.44 7.27 -6.83
CA TYR A 65 -3.36 8.47 -6.01
C TYR A 65 -2.35 8.21 -4.88
N LEU A 66 -1.23 8.91 -4.93
CA LEU A 66 -0.16 8.78 -3.95
C LEU A 66 0.66 10.06 -3.92
N SER A 67 0.80 10.68 -2.76
CA SER A 67 1.46 11.97 -2.60
C SER A 67 2.78 11.82 -1.85
N GLU A 68 3.84 12.41 -2.38
CA GLU A 68 5.13 12.44 -1.69
C GLU A 68 5.02 13.10 -0.33
N GLU A 69 4.29 14.21 -0.24
CA GLU A 69 4.14 14.95 1.01
C GLU A 69 3.45 14.12 2.09
N ILE A 70 2.41 13.39 1.71
CA ILE A 70 1.68 12.53 2.65
C ILE A 70 2.55 11.39 3.12
N ILE A 71 3.33 10.78 2.21
CA ILE A 71 4.25 9.71 2.59
C ILE A 71 5.30 10.24 3.57
N ARG A 72 5.89 11.38 3.26
CA ARG A 72 6.94 11.97 4.10
C ARG A 72 6.42 12.29 5.50
N GLU A 73 5.22 12.84 5.58
CA GLU A 73 4.58 13.13 6.85
C GLU A 73 4.31 11.86 7.65
N ALA A 74 3.81 10.82 6.96
CA ALA A 74 3.54 9.54 7.61
C ALA A 74 4.82 8.91 8.17
N ILE A 75 5.93 9.05 7.45
CA ILE A 75 7.23 8.53 7.92
C ILE A 75 7.67 9.29 9.17
N ARG A 76 7.61 10.62 9.14
CA ARG A 76 8.07 11.43 10.26
C ARG A 76 7.27 11.21 11.53
N ARG A 77 5.97 11.01 11.39
CA ARG A 77 5.06 10.86 12.52
C ARG A 77 4.67 9.43 12.84
N ARG A 78 5.17 8.48 12.05
CA ARG A 78 4.80 7.06 12.17
C ARG A 78 3.29 6.88 12.12
N LEU A 79 2.69 7.51 11.11
CA LEU A 79 1.26 7.40 10.81
C LEU A 79 1.05 6.40 9.68
N GLN A 80 0.01 6.62 8.89
CA GLN A 80 -0.31 5.78 7.74
C GLN A 80 -0.57 6.62 6.50
N PHE A 81 -0.46 6.00 5.34
CA PHE A 81 -0.88 6.61 4.10
C PHE A 81 -1.57 5.55 3.24
N ASN A 82 -2.36 6.00 2.27
CA ASN A 82 -3.09 5.10 1.39
C ASN A 82 -2.50 5.10 -0.01
N ILE A 83 -2.45 3.91 -0.63
CA ILE A 83 -2.22 3.77 -2.05
C ILE A 83 -3.59 3.47 -2.65
N ILE A 84 -4.10 4.39 -3.45
CA ILE A 84 -5.45 4.31 -3.99
C ILE A 84 -5.40 4.11 -5.49
N HIS A 85 -6.21 3.16 -5.99
CA HIS A 85 -6.40 2.94 -7.43
C HIS A 85 -7.80 3.46 -7.77
N PRO A 86 -7.93 4.74 -8.22
CA PRO A 86 -9.24 5.37 -8.35
C PRO A 86 -10.21 4.67 -9.28
N SER A 87 -9.72 4.13 -10.40
CA SER A 87 -10.62 3.52 -11.38
C SER A 87 -11.30 2.26 -10.86
N SER A 88 -10.71 1.56 -9.90
CA SER A 88 -11.32 0.36 -9.30
C SER A 88 -11.94 0.64 -7.93
N GLY A 89 -11.60 1.77 -7.31
CA GLY A 89 -12.00 2.07 -5.95
C GLY A 89 -11.23 1.31 -4.89
N LEU A 90 -10.22 0.54 -5.28
CA LEU A 90 -9.39 -0.22 -4.34
C LEU A 90 -8.39 0.70 -3.65
N LYS A 91 -8.10 0.39 -2.40
CA LYS A 91 -7.06 1.11 -1.66
C LYS A 91 -6.35 0.16 -0.70
N VAL A 92 -5.09 0.48 -0.44
CA VAL A 92 -4.29 -0.24 0.56
C VAL A 92 -3.76 0.79 1.53
N GLU A 93 -3.92 0.53 2.82
CA GLU A 93 -3.40 1.39 3.87
C GLU A 93 -2.02 0.87 4.27
N ILE A 94 -1.03 1.75 4.18
CA ILE A 94 0.33 1.45 4.61
C ILE A 94 0.55 2.11 5.96
N ILE A 95 0.71 1.30 6.98
CA ILE A 95 0.96 1.77 8.34
C ILE A 95 2.47 1.78 8.56
N VAL A 96 3.03 2.97 8.79
CA VAL A 96 4.48 3.12 8.92
C VAL A 96 4.94 2.76 10.33
N ARG A 97 5.95 1.90 10.41
CA ARG A 97 6.54 1.46 11.68
C ARG A 97 8.05 1.58 11.69
#